data_6ee6c8d0fb154c9abe4854376daf0ed1
#
_entry.id   6ee6c8d0fb154c9abe4854376daf0ed1
#
_cell.length_a   1.000
_cell.length_b   1.000
_cell.length_c   1.000
_cell.angle_alpha   90.00
_cell.angle_beta   90.00
_cell.angle_gamma   90.00
#
_symmetry.space_group_name_H-M   'P 1'
#
loop_
_entity.id
_entity.type
_entity.pdbx_description
1 polymer ?
#
loop_
_entity_poly.entity_id
_entity_poly.type
_entity_poly.pdbx_seq_one_letter_code
_entity_poly.pdbx_strand_id
1 'polypeptide(L)'
;FCAFAQSFSMSPETEKALHDLDVAIENKKEYQERLSERIDSIKNVLDKCRKDEYVDNCKQLFNLAFHYSGRASLNALQNILNTPEAKQDTDLRVGAQLHMASVYSVMGLYGVVIRMLRNIEEKDISDVNKQIYYHTIYNNHVRLATYESNILSRADDGTDSVRLALLDSLIAYQTDPVSKAAYKGEKALLQGEPDKAIAIMTPSLGKSTGLIKLRIGYAMAQAEMQSGNVDKWIYYLAKTSEQDIVEARTDYKSMPELVQALYSIGEIDRAYAYLVCMLEDANIFPSRLLEMEVAHHFPLINTKYEVNEAYKRRMDSM
;
A
#
# COMPACT_ATOMS: atom_id res chain seq x y z
N PHE A 1 8.41 16.40 18.69
CA PHE A 1 9.24 15.39 17.97
C PHE A 1 10.75 15.54 18.19
N CYS A 2 11.26 16.69 18.66
CA CYS A 2 12.70 16.89 18.91
C CYS A 2 13.26 16.32 20.24
N ALA A 3 12.46 15.66 21.07
CA ALA A 3 12.89 15.24 22.42
C ALA A 3 13.33 13.76 22.53
N PHE A 4 13.26 12.96 21.46
CA PHE A 4 13.58 11.53 21.51
C PHE A 4 15.02 11.14 21.11
N ALA A 5 15.86 12.10 20.72
CA ALA A 5 17.19 11.82 20.15
C ALA A 5 18.27 11.38 21.17
N GLN A 6 17.98 11.24 22.46
CA GLN A 6 19.06 11.07 23.45
C GLN A 6 19.30 9.66 23.99
N SER A 7 18.51 8.62 23.64
CA SER A 7 18.84 7.21 23.98
C SER A 7 17.93 6.17 23.35
N PHE A 8 17.45 6.37 22.12
CA PHE A 8 16.68 5.30 21.46
C PHE A 8 17.62 4.17 21.02
N SER A 9 17.38 2.96 21.52
CA SER A 9 18.08 1.76 21.11
C SER A 9 17.04 0.77 20.56
N MET A 10 17.23 0.38 19.31
CA MET A 10 16.39 -0.65 18.68
C MET A 10 16.62 -2.03 19.33
N SER A 11 15.58 -2.82 19.44
CA SER A 11 15.69 -4.22 19.84
C SER A 11 16.39 -5.05 18.78
N PRO A 12 17.03 -6.19 19.16
CA PRO A 12 17.62 -7.11 18.19
C PRO A 12 16.61 -7.62 17.15
N GLU A 13 15.34 -7.72 17.51
CA GLU A 13 14.25 -8.13 16.62
C GLU A 13 13.99 -7.08 15.54
N THR A 14 13.95 -5.81 15.93
CA THR A 14 13.77 -4.68 15.00
C THR A 14 14.98 -4.50 14.10
N GLU A 15 16.20 -4.61 14.64
CA GLU A 15 17.43 -4.60 13.82
C GLU A 15 17.44 -5.73 12.79
N LYS A 16 17.00 -6.93 13.18
CA LYS A 16 16.87 -8.05 12.26
C LYS A 16 15.85 -7.76 11.16
N ALA A 17 14.69 -7.19 11.50
CA ALA A 17 13.67 -6.85 10.51
C ALA A 17 14.17 -5.81 9.49
N LEU A 18 14.95 -4.82 9.94
CA LEU A 18 15.58 -3.85 9.05
C LEU A 18 16.67 -4.49 8.17
N HIS A 19 17.47 -5.40 8.73
CA HIS A 19 18.46 -6.15 7.96
C HIS A 19 17.80 -7.04 6.89
N ASP A 20 16.70 -7.72 7.24
CA ASP A 20 15.93 -8.54 6.28
C ASP A 20 15.39 -7.66 5.13
N LEU A 21 14.93 -6.44 5.44
CA LEU A 21 14.52 -5.46 4.45
C LEU A 21 15.70 -4.96 3.58
N ASP A 22 16.87 -4.66 4.18
CA ASP A 22 18.07 -4.27 3.44
C ASP A 22 18.41 -5.33 2.38
N VAL A 23 18.41 -6.62 2.78
CA VAL A 23 18.65 -7.76 1.88
C VAL A 23 17.56 -7.86 0.80
N ALA A 24 16.29 -7.62 1.14
CA ALA A 24 15.20 -7.62 0.16
C ALA A 24 15.37 -6.50 -0.89
N ILE A 25 15.79 -5.31 -0.46
CA ILE A 25 16.05 -4.18 -1.38
C ILE A 25 17.22 -4.48 -2.31
N GLU A 26 18.29 -5.12 -1.83
CA GLU A 26 19.41 -5.55 -2.67
C GLU A 26 18.97 -6.53 -3.77
N ASN A 27 18.00 -7.40 -3.48
CA ASN A 27 17.45 -8.37 -4.42
C ASN A 27 16.20 -7.90 -5.17
N LYS A 28 15.75 -6.66 -4.97
CA LYS A 28 14.50 -6.09 -5.53
C LYS A 28 14.38 -6.32 -7.04
N LYS A 29 15.45 -6.08 -7.76
CA LYS A 29 15.46 -6.22 -9.21
C LYS A 29 15.11 -7.63 -9.68
N GLU A 30 15.62 -8.64 -9.01
CA GLU A 30 15.30 -10.03 -9.32
C GLU A 30 13.81 -10.35 -9.09
N TYR A 31 13.22 -9.84 -8.02
CA TYR A 31 11.77 -10.00 -7.76
C TYR A 31 10.93 -9.33 -8.83
N GLN A 32 11.30 -8.12 -9.25
CA GLN A 32 10.62 -7.38 -10.31
C GLN A 32 10.76 -8.06 -11.68
N GLU A 33 11.92 -8.58 -12.02
CA GLU A 33 12.14 -9.34 -13.26
C GLU A 33 11.28 -10.60 -13.30
N ARG A 34 11.27 -11.40 -12.23
CA ARG A 34 10.41 -12.60 -12.12
C ARG A 34 8.91 -12.27 -12.28
N LEU A 35 8.44 -11.17 -11.69
CA LEU A 35 7.05 -10.75 -11.86
C LEU A 35 6.76 -10.29 -13.29
N SER A 36 7.67 -9.53 -13.89
CA SER A 36 7.56 -9.08 -15.29
C SER A 36 7.48 -10.27 -16.25
N GLU A 37 8.33 -11.29 -16.09
CA GLU A 37 8.28 -12.52 -16.89
C GLU A 37 6.95 -13.27 -16.76
N ARG A 38 6.38 -13.33 -15.55
CA ARG A 38 5.06 -13.93 -15.33
C ARG A 38 3.96 -13.13 -16.01
N ILE A 39 4.00 -11.79 -15.94
CA ILE A 39 3.07 -10.90 -16.63
C ILE A 39 3.15 -11.13 -18.14
N ASP A 40 4.34 -11.19 -18.72
CA ASP A 40 4.54 -11.39 -20.15
C ASP A 40 4.11 -12.80 -20.58
N SER A 41 4.31 -13.80 -19.74
CA SER A 41 3.77 -15.16 -19.98
C SER A 41 2.26 -15.16 -20.10
N ILE A 42 1.52 -14.49 -19.20
CA ILE A 42 0.05 -14.39 -19.28
C ILE A 42 -0.38 -13.60 -20.53
N LYS A 43 0.31 -12.53 -20.91
CA LYS A 43 0.02 -11.79 -22.15
C LYS A 43 0.15 -12.70 -23.38
N ASN A 44 1.20 -13.53 -23.44
CA ASN A 44 1.38 -14.49 -24.52
C ASN A 44 0.30 -15.57 -24.56
N VAL A 45 -0.25 -15.96 -23.40
CA VAL A 45 -1.40 -16.85 -23.32
C VAL A 45 -2.65 -16.16 -23.85
N LEU A 46 -2.90 -14.91 -23.49
CA LEU A 46 -4.06 -14.12 -23.96
C LEU A 46 -4.11 -14.01 -25.48
N ASP A 47 -2.97 -13.91 -26.15
CA ASP A 47 -2.90 -13.83 -27.62
C ASP A 47 -3.32 -15.14 -28.32
N LYS A 48 -3.38 -16.26 -27.59
CA LYS A 48 -3.56 -17.62 -28.18
C LYS A 48 -4.66 -18.42 -27.49
N CYS A 49 -5.23 -17.94 -26.37
CA CYS A 49 -6.20 -18.69 -25.60
C CYS A 49 -7.57 -18.79 -26.32
N ARG A 50 -8.37 -19.76 -25.90
CA ARG A 50 -9.76 -19.90 -26.35
C ARG A 50 -10.60 -18.75 -25.76
N LYS A 51 -11.71 -18.43 -26.42
CA LYS A 51 -12.63 -17.35 -26.00
C LYS A 51 -13.19 -17.56 -24.59
N ASP A 52 -13.52 -18.82 -24.26
CA ASP A 52 -14.05 -19.20 -22.95
C ASP A 52 -13.03 -19.06 -21.79
N GLU A 53 -11.73 -19.01 -22.09
CA GLU A 53 -10.63 -18.81 -21.13
C GLU A 53 -10.17 -17.35 -21.04
N TYR A 54 -10.60 -16.50 -21.98
CA TYR A 54 -10.06 -15.15 -22.17
C TYR A 54 -10.28 -14.24 -20.95
N VAL A 55 -11.51 -14.22 -20.41
CA VAL A 55 -11.86 -13.40 -19.24
C VAL A 55 -11.04 -13.81 -18.02
N ASP A 56 -10.88 -15.11 -17.78
CA ASP A 56 -10.12 -15.59 -16.61
C ASP A 56 -8.62 -15.30 -16.75
N ASN A 57 -8.06 -15.39 -17.95
CA ASN A 57 -6.67 -14.96 -18.19
C ASN A 57 -6.50 -13.43 -18.01
N CYS A 58 -7.47 -12.61 -18.40
CA CYS A 58 -7.47 -11.17 -18.09
C CYS A 58 -7.51 -10.90 -16.60
N LYS A 59 -8.31 -11.63 -15.82
CA LYS A 59 -8.34 -11.54 -14.36
C LYS A 59 -7.00 -11.92 -13.75
N GLN A 60 -6.36 -12.99 -14.23
CA GLN A 60 -5.01 -13.38 -13.77
C GLN A 60 -3.98 -12.31 -14.08
N LEU A 61 -4.00 -11.71 -15.28
CA LEU A 61 -3.12 -10.61 -15.63
C LEU A 61 -3.33 -9.42 -14.71
N PHE A 62 -4.58 -9.03 -14.47
CA PHE A 62 -4.91 -7.96 -13.53
C PHE A 62 -4.34 -8.24 -12.13
N ASN A 63 -4.59 -9.42 -11.57
CA ASN A 63 -4.12 -9.79 -10.23
C ASN A 63 -2.59 -9.76 -10.09
N LEU A 64 -1.85 -10.15 -11.13
CA LEU A 64 -0.39 -10.08 -11.13
C LEU A 64 0.12 -8.65 -11.26
N ALA A 65 -0.53 -7.83 -12.08
CA ALA A 65 -0.03 -6.51 -12.44
C ALA A 65 -0.47 -5.39 -11.51
N PHE A 66 -1.49 -5.58 -10.68
CA PHE A 66 -2.22 -4.53 -9.97
C PHE A 66 -1.34 -3.56 -9.17
N HIS A 67 -0.31 -4.06 -8.49
CA HIS A 67 0.59 -3.25 -7.67
C HIS A 67 1.98 -3.03 -8.31
N TYR A 68 2.13 -3.42 -9.58
CA TYR A 68 3.40 -3.32 -10.29
C TYR A 68 3.28 -2.52 -11.60
N SER A 69 2.20 -2.70 -12.36
CA SER A 69 2.00 -2.04 -13.65
C SER A 69 0.56 -1.58 -13.83
N GLY A 70 0.28 -0.30 -13.54
CA GLY A 70 -1.04 0.29 -13.73
C GLY A 70 -1.54 0.16 -15.17
N ARG A 71 -0.66 0.28 -16.18
CA ARG A 71 -1.00 0.11 -17.59
C ARG A 71 -1.47 -1.32 -17.89
N ALA A 72 -0.73 -2.35 -17.46
CA ALA A 72 -1.10 -3.73 -17.69
C ALA A 72 -2.41 -4.08 -16.99
N SER A 73 -2.61 -3.58 -15.77
CA SER A 73 -3.85 -3.73 -14.99
C SER A 73 -5.05 -3.11 -15.70
N LEU A 74 -4.94 -1.87 -16.14
CA LEU A 74 -6.02 -1.18 -16.85
C LEU A 74 -6.34 -1.84 -18.20
N ASN A 75 -5.33 -2.27 -18.95
CA ASN A 75 -5.52 -2.99 -20.20
C ASN A 75 -6.26 -4.31 -19.99
N ALA A 76 -5.89 -5.09 -18.96
CA ALA A 76 -6.56 -6.35 -18.64
C ALA A 76 -8.05 -6.13 -18.33
N LEU A 77 -8.38 -5.13 -17.53
CA LEU A 77 -9.75 -4.78 -17.17
C LEU A 77 -10.54 -4.22 -18.35
N GLN A 78 -9.92 -3.39 -19.19
CA GLN A 78 -10.54 -2.88 -20.41
C GLN A 78 -10.85 -4.03 -21.40
N ASN A 79 -9.95 -4.99 -21.50
CA ASN A 79 -10.18 -6.19 -22.31
C ASN A 79 -11.41 -6.98 -21.82
N ILE A 80 -11.58 -7.14 -20.49
CA ILE A 80 -12.79 -7.75 -19.92
C ILE A 80 -14.04 -6.96 -20.33
N LEU A 81 -14.03 -5.64 -20.17
CA LEU A 81 -15.17 -4.76 -20.48
C LEU A 81 -15.57 -4.81 -21.98
N ASN A 82 -14.62 -5.10 -22.86
CA ASN A 82 -14.85 -5.19 -24.30
C ASN A 82 -15.44 -6.56 -24.74
N THR A 83 -15.49 -7.56 -23.84
CA THR A 83 -16.04 -8.89 -24.17
C THR A 83 -17.56 -8.86 -24.30
N PRO A 84 -18.14 -9.78 -25.10
CA PRO A 84 -19.60 -9.99 -25.13
C PRO A 84 -20.14 -10.42 -23.76
N GLU A 85 -19.39 -11.19 -22.99
CA GLU A 85 -19.73 -11.68 -21.66
C GLU A 85 -19.98 -10.51 -20.70
N ALA A 86 -19.07 -9.51 -20.64
CA ALA A 86 -19.24 -8.33 -19.79
C ALA A 86 -20.44 -7.46 -20.19
N LYS A 87 -20.90 -7.52 -21.45
CA LYS A 87 -22.11 -6.81 -21.89
C LYS A 87 -23.39 -7.47 -21.38
N GLN A 88 -23.35 -8.77 -21.15
CA GLN A 88 -24.50 -9.58 -20.71
C GLN A 88 -24.49 -9.81 -19.19
N ASP A 89 -23.30 -9.89 -18.58
CA ASP A 89 -23.11 -10.12 -17.16
C ASP A 89 -22.80 -8.79 -16.44
N THR A 90 -23.80 -8.30 -15.71
CA THR A 90 -23.69 -7.05 -14.93
C THR A 90 -22.65 -7.17 -13.81
N ASP A 91 -22.53 -8.32 -13.15
CA ASP A 91 -21.57 -8.53 -12.09
C ASP A 91 -20.13 -8.47 -12.60
N LEU A 92 -19.87 -9.12 -13.74
CA LEU A 92 -18.55 -9.06 -14.38
C LEU A 92 -18.21 -7.63 -14.81
N ARG A 93 -19.14 -6.92 -15.41
CA ARG A 93 -18.96 -5.54 -15.86
C ARG A 93 -18.69 -4.59 -14.68
N VAL A 94 -19.54 -4.61 -13.66
CA VAL A 94 -19.41 -3.75 -12.47
C VAL A 94 -18.14 -4.10 -11.70
N GLY A 95 -17.83 -5.39 -11.53
CA GLY A 95 -16.59 -5.83 -10.90
C GLY A 95 -15.33 -5.28 -11.60
N ALA A 96 -15.28 -5.36 -12.94
CA ALA A 96 -14.17 -4.80 -13.71
C ALA A 96 -14.07 -3.26 -13.56
N GLN A 97 -15.21 -2.55 -13.57
CA GLN A 97 -15.23 -1.09 -13.35
C GLN A 97 -14.75 -0.70 -11.95
N LEU A 98 -15.12 -1.44 -10.92
CA LEU A 98 -14.67 -1.24 -9.55
C LEU A 98 -13.16 -1.47 -9.39
N HIS A 99 -12.63 -2.51 -10.03
CA HIS A 99 -11.19 -2.76 -10.05
C HIS A 99 -10.44 -1.66 -10.83
N MET A 100 -10.97 -1.14 -11.94
CA MET A 100 -10.39 0.03 -12.62
C MET A 100 -10.37 1.25 -11.70
N ALA A 101 -11.44 1.51 -10.97
CA ALA A 101 -11.49 2.59 -9.98
C ALA A 101 -10.42 2.39 -8.89
N SER A 102 -10.17 1.16 -8.44
CA SER A 102 -9.10 0.84 -7.49
C SER A 102 -7.71 1.16 -8.06
N VAL A 103 -7.44 0.83 -9.33
CA VAL A 103 -6.17 1.19 -10.00
C VAL A 103 -6.02 2.71 -10.08
N TYR A 104 -7.05 3.43 -10.50
CA TYR A 104 -7.02 4.90 -10.55
C TYR A 104 -6.82 5.53 -9.17
N SER A 105 -7.37 4.93 -8.11
CA SER A 105 -7.13 5.38 -6.73
C SER A 105 -5.65 5.26 -6.35
N VAL A 106 -5.00 4.13 -6.69
CA VAL A 106 -3.55 3.94 -6.46
C VAL A 106 -2.72 4.96 -7.27
N MET A 107 -3.13 5.25 -8.50
CA MET A 107 -2.47 6.26 -9.33
C MET A 107 -2.69 7.71 -8.85
N GLY A 108 -3.55 7.94 -7.86
CA GLY A 108 -3.87 9.27 -7.33
C GLY A 108 -4.88 10.06 -8.14
N LEU A 109 -5.67 9.39 -8.97
CA LEU A 109 -6.74 10.00 -9.78
C LEU A 109 -8.08 10.01 -9.01
N TYR A 110 -8.06 10.51 -7.78
CA TYR A 110 -9.17 10.42 -6.81
C TYR A 110 -10.50 10.96 -7.34
N GLY A 111 -10.47 12.07 -8.06
CA GLY A 111 -11.67 12.64 -8.68
C GLY A 111 -12.26 11.78 -9.81
N VAL A 112 -11.43 11.03 -10.54
CA VAL A 112 -11.88 10.05 -11.54
C VAL A 112 -12.62 8.91 -10.85
N VAL A 113 -12.06 8.40 -9.75
CA VAL A 113 -12.67 7.33 -8.93
C VAL A 113 -14.07 7.75 -8.46
N ILE A 114 -14.20 8.94 -7.90
CA ILE A 114 -15.50 9.45 -7.41
C ILE A 114 -16.53 9.50 -8.57
N ARG A 115 -16.15 10.00 -9.73
CA ARG A 115 -17.07 10.03 -10.90
C ARG A 115 -17.44 8.63 -11.38
N MET A 116 -16.48 7.70 -11.44
CA MET A 116 -16.75 6.32 -11.83
C MET A 116 -17.75 5.64 -10.89
N LEU A 117 -17.53 5.77 -9.57
CA LEU A 117 -18.40 5.15 -8.57
C LEU A 117 -19.82 5.74 -8.58
N ARG A 118 -19.98 7.05 -8.84
CA ARG A 118 -21.29 7.71 -8.98
C ARG A 118 -22.07 7.22 -10.21
N ASN A 119 -21.40 6.74 -11.23
CA ASN A 119 -22.02 6.23 -12.45
C ASN A 119 -22.47 4.76 -12.36
N ILE A 120 -22.14 4.06 -11.28
CA ILE A 120 -22.60 2.70 -11.02
C ILE A 120 -23.90 2.80 -10.24
N GLU A 121 -25.00 2.27 -10.78
CA GLU A 121 -26.28 2.26 -10.10
C GLU A 121 -26.26 1.25 -8.94
N GLU A 122 -26.78 1.65 -7.78
CA GLU A 122 -26.74 0.80 -6.57
C GLU A 122 -27.38 -0.59 -6.79
N LYS A 123 -28.46 -0.64 -7.60
CA LYS A 123 -29.15 -1.90 -7.95
C LYS A 123 -28.25 -2.88 -8.71
N ASP A 124 -27.21 -2.39 -9.38
CA ASP A 124 -26.29 -3.19 -10.19
C ASP A 124 -25.10 -3.72 -9.35
N ILE A 125 -25.01 -3.31 -8.09
CA ILE A 125 -23.95 -3.76 -7.17
C ILE A 125 -24.43 -4.98 -6.39
N SER A 126 -24.01 -6.17 -6.82
CA SER A 126 -24.28 -7.41 -6.10
C SER A 126 -23.54 -7.48 -4.76
N ASP A 127 -23.92 -8.42 -3.90
CA ASP A 127 -23.26 -8.59 -2.59
C ASP A 127 -21.76 -8.92 -2.73
N VAL A 128 -21.35 -9.61 -3.77
CA VAL A 128 -19.94 -9.86 -4.10
C VAL A 128 -19.23 -8.56 -4.43
N ASN A 129 -19.82 -7.72 -5.26
CA ASN A 129 -19.25 -6.45 -5.69
C ASN A 129 -19.30 -5.37 -4.58
N LYS A 130 -20.20 -5.47 -3.60
CA LYS A 130 -20.26 -4.55 -2.45
C LYS A 130 -18.96 -4.49 -1.66
N GLN A 131 -18.27 -5.62 -1.47
CA GLN A 131 -16.97 -5.63 -0.81
C GLN A 131 -15.94 -4.79 -1.57
N ILE A 132 -15.85 -4.98 -2.90
CA ILE A 132 -14.93 -4.22 -3.75
C ILE A 132 -15.32 -2.75 -3.77
N TYR A 133 -16.63 -2.45 -3.85
CA TYR A 133 -17.16 -1.09 -3.86
C TYR A 133 -16.78 -0.31 -2.59
N TYR A 134 -17.11 -0.83 -1.41
CA TYR A 134 -16.79 -0.16 -0.14
C TYR A 134 -15.28 -0.09 0.10
N HIS A 135 -14.54 -1.12 -0.28
CA HIS A 135 -13.07 -1.13 -0.19
C HIS A 135 -12.44 -0.04 -1.09
N THR A 136 -12.94 0.12 -2.30
CA THR A 136 -12.47 1.14 -3.25
C THR A 136 -12.75 2.54 -2.74
N ILE A 137 -13.96 2.80 -2.26
CA ILE A 137 -14.32 4.10 -1.66
C ILE A 137 -13.45 4.38 -0.43
N TYR A 138 -13.33 3.43 0.49
CA TYR A 138 -12.56 3.59 1.71
C TYR A 138 -11.09 3.91 1.41
N ASN A 139 -10.43 3.13 0.56
CA ASN A 139 -9.05 3.39 0.19
C ASN A 139 -8.87 4.71 -0.57
N ASN A 140 -9.83 5.08 -1.41
CA ASN A 140 -9.78 6.37 -2.09
C ASN A 140 -9.87 7.55 -1.12
N HIS A 141 -10.73 7.46 -0.10
CA HIS A 141 -10.80 8.46 0.98
C HIS A 141 -9.51 8.52 1.80
N VAL A 142 -8.97 7.38 2.20
CA VAL A 142 -7.71 7.32 2.96
C VAL A 142 -6.55 7.94 2.17
N ARG A 143 -6.41 7.57 0.89
CA ARG A 143 -5.33 8.11 0.03
C ARG A 143 -5.50 9.60 -0.24
N LEU A 144 -6.72 10.05 -0.49
CA LEU A 144 -7.01 11.47 -0.69
C LEU A 144 -6.72 12.28 0.56
N ALA A 145 -7.16 11.83 1.74
CA ALA A 145 -6.89 12.50 3.00
C ALA A 145 -5.37 12.58 3.29
N THR A 146 -4.63 11.50 3.05
CA THR A 146 -3.17 11.50 3.17
C THR A 146 -2.53 12.50 2.20
N TYR A 147 -2.98 12.54 0.95
CA TYR A 147 -2.47 13.47 -0.05
C TYR A 147 -2.75 14.93 0.35
N GLU A 148 -3.97 15.23 0.79
CA GLU A 148 -4.37 16.58 1.20
C GLU A 148 -3.65 17.03 2.48
N SER A 149 -3.48 16.16 3.47
CA SER A 149 -2.77 16.51 4.71
C SER A 149 -1.30 16.84 4.45
N ASN A 150 -0.66 16.14 3.55
CA ASN A 150 0.73 16.39 3.17
C ASN A 150 0.91 17.71 2.40
N ILE A 151 -0.05 18.08 1.53
CA ILE A 151 0.02 19.32 0.75
C ILE A 151 -0.45 20.53 1.55
N LEU A 152 -1.57 20.39 2.29
CA LEU A 152 -2.28 21.51 2.87
C LEU A 152 -1.93 21.73 4.34
N SER A 153 -1.14 20.83 4.96
CA SER A 153 -0.85 20.82 6.41
C SER A 153 -2.11 20.95 7.25
N ARG A 154 -3.24 20.46 6.77
CA ARG A 154 -4.53 20.49 7.44
C ARG A 154 -4.69 19.24 8.31
N ALA A 155 -5.09 19.46 9.56
CA ALA A 155 -5.64 18.40 10.37
C ALA A 155 -6.96 17.90 9.74
N ASP A 156 -7.19 16.60 9.81
CA ASP A 156 -8.41 15.95 9.30
C ASP A 156 -9.64 16.44 10.11
N ASP A 157 -10.49 17.25 9.49
CA ASP A 157 -11.60 17.94 10.15
C ASP A 157 -12.99 17.37 9.75
N GLY A 158 -13.13 16.06 9.64
CA GLY A 158 -14.45 15.44 9.43
C GLY A 158 -14.47 14.20 8.53
N THR A 159 -13.35 13.77 7.99
CA THR A 159 -13.27 12.56 7.18
C THR A 159 -13.37 11.28 8.03
N ASP A 160 -13.09 11.35 9.33
CA ASP A 160 -13.13 10.20 10.22
C ASP A 160 -14.54 9.59 10.37
N SER A 161 -15.60 10.41 10.40
CA SER A 161 -16.97 9.91 10.46
C SER A 161 -17.37 9.12 9.21
N VAL A 162 -16.93 9.58 8.04
CA VAL A 162 -17.15 8.88 6.75
C VAL A 162 -16.34 7.59 6.71
N ARG A 163 -15.09 7.63 7.16
CA ARG A 163 -14.22 6.44 7.22
C ARG A 163 -14.77 5.39 8.16
N LEU A 164 -15.30 5.78 9.34
CA LEU A 164 -15.95 4.88 10.29
C LEU A 164 -17.18 4.20 9.67
N ALA A 165 -18.05 4.96 8.99
CA ALA A 165 -19.23 4.41 8.32
C ALA A 165 -18.85 3.43 7.19
N LEU A 166 -17.80 3.72 6.43
CA LEU A 166 -17.28 2.82 5.38
C LEU A 166 -16.69 1.55 5.98
N LEU A 167 -15.97 1.64 7.11
CA LEU A 167 -15.47 0.46 7.82
C LEU A 167 -16.59 -0.40 8.36
N ASP A 168 -17.69 0.20 8.86
CA ASP A 168 -18.87 -0.55 9.29
C ASP A 168 -19.49 -1.33 8.12
N SER A 169 -19.58 -0.72 6.95
CA SER A 169 -20.04 -1.39 5.74
C SER A 169 -19.10 -2.53 5.33
N LEU A 170 -17.78 -2.31 5.34
CA LEU A 170 -16.78 -3.34 5.05
C LEU A 170 -16.86 -4.52 6.02
N ILE A 171 -17.00 -4.25 7.31
CA ILE A 171 -17.15 -5.28 8.35
C ILE A 171 -18.44 -6.08 8.15
N ALA A 172 -19.53 -5.42 7.76
CA ALA A 172 -20.82 -6.07 7.54
C ALA A 172 -20.78 -7.06 6.36
N TYR A 173 -20.20 -6.62 5.23
CA TYR A 173 -20.13 -7.45 3.99
C TYR A 173 -18.95 -8.42 3.94
N GLN A 174 -17.95 -8.28 4.82
CA GLN A 174 -16.79 -9.18 4.85
C GLN A 174 -17.13 -10.51 5.50
N THR A 175 -16.91 -11.61 4.77
CA THR A 175 -17.14 -12.99 5.22
C THR A 175 -15.89 -13.65 5.79
N ASP A 176 -14.70 -13.27 5.27
CA ASP A 176 -13.44 -13.81 5.76
C ASP A 176 -13.09 -13.25 7.15
N PRO A 177 -12.88 -14.12 8.16
CA PRO A 177 -12.62 -13.67 9.53
C PRO A 177 -11.33 -12.85 9.69
N VAL A 178 -10.29 -13.17 8.91
CA VAL A 178 -8.98 -12.49 8.97
C VAL A 178 -9.10 -11.08 8.41
N SER A 179 -9.73 -10.93 7.25
CA SER A 179 -10.02 -9.63 6.65
C SER A 179 -10.96 -8.79 7.53
N LYS A 180 -11.95 -9.44 8.14
CA LYS A 180 -12.86 -8.77 9.08
C LYS A 180 -12.14 -8.24 10.32
N ALA A 181 -11.17 -9.00 10.84
CA ALA A 181 -10.34 -8.56 11.97
C ALA A 181 -9.47 -7.35 11.59
N ALA A 182 -8.92 -7.29 10.37
CA ALA A 182 -8.18 -6.14 9.88
C ALA A 182 -9.03 -4.87 9.89
N TYR A 183 -10.23 -4.89 9.32
CA TYR A 183 -11.13 -3.73 9.32
C TYR A 183 -11.61 -3.31 10.71
N LYS A 184 -11.87 -4.28 11.62
CA LYS A 184 -12.19 -3.99 13.01
C LYS A 184 -11.01 -3.35 13.75
N GLY A 185 -9.78 -3.78 13.47
CA GLY A 185 -8.57 -3.19 14.01
C GLY A 185 -8.40 -1.74 13.52
N GLU A 186 -8.54 -1.49 12.21
CA GLU A 186 -8.49 -0.13 11.66
C GLU A 186 -9.58 0.77 12.25
N LYS A 187 -10.79 0.24 12.48
CA LYS A 187 -11.88 0.98 13.14
C LYS A 187 -11.49 1.37 14.57
N ALA A 188 -10.93 0.46 15.34
CA ALA A 188 -10.46 0.75 16.70
C ALA A 188 -9.36 1.82 16.71
N LEU A 189 -8.44 1.79 15.72
CA LEU A 189 -7.41 2.83 15.58
C LEU A 189 -7.99 4.22 15.32
N LEU A 190 -9.00 4.31 14.44
CA LEU A 190 -9.70 5.58 14.19
C LEU A 190 -10.45 6.10 15.41
N GLN A 191 -10.84 5.21 16.32
CA GLN A 191 -11.49 5.53 17.59
C GLN A 191 -10.50 5.87 18.72
N GLY A 192 -9.18 5.84 18.43
CA GLY A 192 -8.15 6.08 19.44
C GLY A 192 -7.98 4.94 20.46
N GLU A 193 -8.29 3.69 20.06
CA GLU A 193 -8.23 2.49 20.89
C GLU A 193 -7.11 1.54 20.41
N PRO A 194 -5.81 1.92 20.46
CA PRO A 194 -4.73 1.13 19.90
C PRO A 194 -4.57 -0.25 20.54
N ASP A 195 -4.72 -0.37 21.87
CA ASP A 195 -4.61 -1.66 22.56
C ASP A 195 -5.69 -2.64 22.12
N LYS A 196 -6.90 -2.14 21.89
CA LYS A 196 -8.01 -2.94 21.35
C LYS A 196 -7.73 -3.36 19.91
N ALA A 197 -7.16 -2.48 19.08
CA ALA A 197 -6.75 -2.80 17.72
C ALA A 197 -5.72 -3.94 17.71
N ILE A 198 -4.68 -3.85 18.56
CA ILE A 198 -3.66 -4.90 18.71
C ILE A 198 -4.32 -6.22 19.12
N ALA A 199 -5.18 -6.21 20.14
CA ALA A 199 -5.86 -7.42 20.62
C ALA A 199 -6.72 -8.09 19.54
N ILE A 200 -7.40 -7.31 18.69
CA ILE A 200 -8.23 -7.81 17.60
C ILE A 200 -7.37 -8.44 16.48
N MET A 201 -6.25 -7.82 16.13
CA MET A 201 -5.45 -8.20 14.96
C MET A 201 -4.41 -9.29 15.25
N THR A 202 -3.88 -9.37 16.48
CA THR A 202 -2.84 -10.33 16.87
C THR A 202 -3.15 -11.78 16.49
N PRO A 203 -4.36 -12.33 16.71
CA PRO A 203 -4.68 -13.71 16.34
C PRO A 203 -4.68 -13.97 14.82
N SER A 204 -4.73 -12.91 14.03
CA SER A 204 -4.78 -12.97 12.57
C SER A 204 -3.41 -12.82 11.91
N LEU A 205 -2.38 -12.34 12.62
CA LEU A 205 -1.03 -12.11 12.07
C LEU A 205 -0.44 -13.36 11.40
N GLY A 206 -0.47 -14.51 12.09
CA GLY A 206 0.09 -15.76 11.58
C GLY A 206 -0.79 -16.49 10.55
N LYS A 207 -2.02 -16.03 10.35
CA LYS A 207 -2.99 -16.64 9.43
C LYS A 207 -3.20 -15.82 8.16
N SER A 208 -2.75 -14.58 8.16
CA SER A 208 -2.92 -13.65 7.05
C SER A 208 -1.89 -13.87 5.95
N THR A 209 -2.29 -13.67 4.70
CA THR A 209 -1.45 -13.76 3.51
C THR A 209 -1.75 -12.60 2.55
N GLY A 210 -0.84 -12.33 1.61
CA GLY A 210 -1.03 -11.33 0.57
C GLY A 210 -1.38 -9.93 1.11
N LEU A 211 -2.33 -9.27 0.46
CA LEU A 211 -2.76 -7.90 0.80
C LEU A 211 -3.29 -7.75 2.23
N ILE A 212 -3.97 -8.76 2.76
CA ILE A 212 -4.50 -8.71 4.12
C ILE A 212 -3.37 -8.74 5.15
N LYS A 213 -2.30 -9.49 4.88
CA LYS A 213 -1.11 -9.50 5.75
C LYS A 213 -0.45 -8.11 5.78
N LEU A 214 -0.29 -7.47 4.64
CA LEU A 214 0.23 -6.10 4.55
C LEU A 214 -0.67 -5.10 5.30
N ARG A 215 -2.00 -5.22 5.13
CA ARG A 215 -2.97 -4.37 5.81
C ARG A 215 -2.88 -4.51 7.33
N ILE A 216 -2.86 -5.73 7.83
CA ILE A 216 -2.73 -6.00 9.28
C ILE A 216 -1.36 -5.50 9.78
N GLY A 217 -0.28 -5.79 9.10
CA GLY A 217 1.06 -5.34 9.49
C GLY A 217 1.16 -3.81 9.58
N TYR A 218 0.64 -3.09 8.58
CA TYR A 218 0.59 -1.63 8.62
C TYR A 218 -0.32 -1.10 9.75
N ALA A 219 -1.49 -1.70 9.96
CA ALA A 219 -2.38 -1.30 11.05
C ALA A 219 -1.77 -1.59 12.44
N MET A 220 -1.00 -2.68 12.60
CA MET A 220 -0.22 -2.94 13.81
C MET A 220 0.86 -1.87 14.03
N ALA A 221 1.55 -1.43 12.96
CA ALA A 221 2.49 -0.32 13.07
C ALA A 221 1.80 0.95 13.58
N GLN A 222 0.63 1.29 13.03
CA GLN A 222 -0.15 2.46 13.48
C GLN A 222 -0.58 2.34 14.96
N ALA A 223 -0.98 1.15 15.39
CA ALA A 223 -1.35 0.88 16.77
C ALA A 223 -0.18 1.08 17.74
N GLU A 224 0.99 0.55 17.39
CA GLU A 224 2.20 0.71 18.19
C GLU A 224 2.68 2.17 18.23
N MET A 225 2.55 2.91 17.10
CA MET A 225 2.83 4.34 17.04
C MET A 225 1.90 5.12 18.00
N GLN A 226 0.60 4.87 17.96
CA GLN A 226 -0.38 5.52 18.86
C GLN A 226 -0.12 5.17 20.33
N SER A 227 0.38 3.97 20.61
CA SER A 227 0.79 3.55 21.96
C SER A 227 2.16 4.09 22.40
N GLY A 228 2.87 4.82 21.52
CA GLY A 228 4.18 5.38 21.81
C GLY A 228 5.34 4.37 21.75
N ASN A 229 5.11 3.18 21.20
CA ASN A 229 6.11 2.11 21.09
C ASN A 229 6.90 2.23 19.78
N VAL A 230 7.88 3.11 19.75
CA VAL A 230 8.67 3.43 18.55
C VAL A 230 9.41 2.21 17.99
N ASP A 231 9.93 1.33 18.85
CA ASP A 231 10.64 0.12 18.41
C ASP A 231 9.74 -0.82 17.62
N LYS A 232 8.57 -1.17 18.14
CA LYS A 232 7.61 -2.03 17.45
C LYS A 232 6.97 -1.34 16.24
N TRP A 233 6.78 -0.04 16.28
CA TRP A 233 6.35 0.74 15.12
C TRP A 233 7.31 0.53 13.95
N ILE A 234 8.62 0.73 14.16
CA ILE A 234 9.67 0.50 13.15
C ILE A 234 9.69 -0.97 12.72
N TYR A 235 9.58 -1.91 13.65
CA TYR A 235 9.53 -3.35 13.37
C TYR A 235 8.44 -3.70 12.36
N TYR A 236 7.19 -3.30 12.63
CA TYR A 236 6.06 -3.62 11.75
C TYR A 236 6.16 -2.90 10.40
N LEU A 237 6.65 -1.65 10.36
CA LEU A 237 6.91 -0.94 9.10
C LEU A 237 7.98 -1.65 8.28
N ALA A 238 9.07 -2.12 8.90
CA ALA A 238 10.13 -2.86 8.21
C ALA A 238 9.61 -4.19 7.65
N LYS A 239 8.86 -4.96 8.44
CA LYS A 239 8.30 -6.25 8.00
C LYS A 239 7.28 -6.12 6.86
N THR A 240 6.45 -5.07 6.88
CA THR A 240 5.51 -4.80 5.78
C THR A 240 6.23 -4.29 4.54
N SER A 241 7.24 -3.43 4.69
CA SER A 241 8.05 -2.96 3.56
C SER A 241 8.86 -4.10 2.92
N GLU A 242 9.43 -5.00 3.72
CA GLU A 242 10.10 -6.21 3.22
C GLU A 242 9.15 -7.05 2.34
N GLN A 243 7.94 -7.29 2.81
CA GLN A 243 6.96 -8.05 2.04
C GLN A 243 6.57 -7.35 0.74
N ASP A 244 6.37 -6.02 0.74
CA ASP A 244 6.09 -5.26 -0.47
C ASP A 244 7.22 -5.43 -1.51
N ILE A 245 8.47 -5.33 -1.08
CA ILE A 245 9.65 -5.49 -1.96
C ILE A 245 9.74 -6.92 -2.52
N VAL A 246 9.58 -7.95 -1.68
CA VAL A 246 9.64 -9.37 -2.09
C VAL A 246 8.51 -9.71 -3.06
N GLU A 247 7.34 -9.12 -2.90
CA GLU A 247 6.20 -9.28 -3.81
C GLU A 247 6.27 -8.35 -5.04
N ALA A 248 7.38 -7.63 -5.22
CA ALA A 248 7.60 -6.66 -6.30
C ALA A 248 6.52 -5.57 -6.40
N ARG A 249 5.95 -5.16 -5.28
CA ARG A 249 5.01 -4.03 -5.22
C ARG A 249 5.75 -2.72 -5.27
N THR A 250 5.15 -1.74 -5.91
CA THR A 250 5.73 -0.39 -6.08
C THR A 250 4.84 0.72 -5.53
N ASP A 251 3.66 0.36 -4.98
CA ASP A 251 2.67 1.29 -4.41
C ASP A 251 2.52 1.17 -2.88
N TYR A 252 3.61 0.93 -2.20
CA TYR A 252 3.64 0.66 -0.76
C TYR A 252 3.24 1.86 0.12
N LYS A 253 2.72 1.55 1.32
CA LYS A 253 2.36 2.51 2.36
C LYS A 253 3.42 2.63 3.46
N SER A 254 4.06 1.51 3.81
CA SER A 254 4.92 1.42 5.00
C SER A 254 6.27 2.07 4.80
N MET A 255 6.84 1.99 3.59
CA MET A 255 8.18 2.51 3.32
C MET A 255 8.31 4.03 3.53
N PRO A 256 7.38 4.89 3.05
CA PRO A 256 7.47 6.33 3.30
C PRO A 256 7.50 6.67 4.79
N GLU A 257 6.67 6.02 5.57
CA GLU A 257 6.60 6.22 7.01
C GLU A 257 7.84 5.67 7.73
N LEU A 258 8.38 4.53 7.27
CA LEU A 258 9.63 3.97 7.77
C LEU A 258 10.82 4.91 7.52
N VAL A 259 10.90 5.49 6.33
CA VAL A 259 11.93 6.50 5.99
C VAL A 259 11.87 7.66 6.98
N GLN A 260 10.68 8.15 7.28
CA GLN A 260 10.48 9.25 8.24
C GLN A 260 10.83 8.84 9.66
N ALA A 261 10.45 7.64 10.09
CA ALA A 261 10.78 7.08 11.40
C ALA A 261 12.30 6.95 11.57
N LEU A 262 12.99 6.35 10.61
CA LEU A 262 14.44 6.19 10.63
C LEU A 262 15.19 7.53 10.64
N TYR A 263 14.74 8.50 9.82
CA TYR A 263 15.29 9.83 9.83
C TYR A 263 15.18 10.49 11.22
N SER A 264 14.02 10.33 11.88
CA SER A 264 13.75 10.96 13.19
C SER A 264 14.62 10.40 14.33
N ILE A 265 15.07 9.14 14.23
CA ILE A 265 15.95 8.50 15.22
C ILE A 265 17.44 8.59 14.85
N GLY A 266 17.78 9.21 13.71
CA GLY A 266 19.16 9.42 13.28
C GLY A 266 19.76 8.32 12.41
N GLU A 267 18.97 7.30 11.98
CA GLU A 267 19.34 6.25 11.03
C GLU A 267 19.37 6.77 9.58
N ILE A 268 20.23 7.76 9.33
CA ILE A 268 20.22 8.55 8.09
C ILE A 268 20.60 7.71 6.87
N ASP A 269 21.55 6.80 6.99
CA ASP A 269 22.04 5.98 5.87
C ASP A 269 20.94 5.06 5.35
N ARG A 270 20.20 4.40 6.25
CA ARG A 270 19.02 3.58 5.87
C ARG A 270 17.89 4.42 5.33
N ALA A 271 17.57 5.54 5.98
CA ALA A 271 16.53 6.46 5.50
C ALA A 271 16.81 6.91 4.06
N TYR A 272 18.07 7.24 3.76
CA TYR A 272 18.48 7.62 2.40
C TYR A 272 18.36 6.46 1.41
N ALA A 273 18.86 5.26 1.76
CA ALA A 273 18.79 4.09 0.91
C ALA A 273 17.34 3.70 0.56
N TYR A 274 16.44 3.75 1.54
CA TYR A 274 15.02 3.44 1.33
C TYR A 274 14.32 4.54 0.51
N LEU A 275 14.71 5.79 0.69
CA LEU A 275 14.21 6.90 -0.14
C LEU A 275 14.61 6.75 -1.61
N VAL A 276 15.86 6.33 -1.88
CA VAL A 276 16.32 6.02 -3.25
C VAL A 276 15.52 4.87 -3.84
N CYS A 277 15.26 3.82 -3.07
CA CYS A 277 14.39 2.72 -3.47
C CYS A 277 12.99 3.20 -3.89
N MET A 278 12.38 4.10 -3.11
CA MET A 278 11.08 4.71 -3.42
C MET A 278 11.13 5.53 -4.71
N LEU A 279 12.20 6.31 -4.92
CA LEU A 279 12.38 7.11 -6.13
C LEU A 279 12.45 6.24 -7.39
N GLU A 280 13.15 5.12 -7.33
CA GLU A 280 13.21 4.16 -8.44
C GLU A 280 11.83 3.58 -8.75
N ASP A 281 11.06 3.19 -7.72
CA ASP A 281 9.75 2.56 -7.89
C ASP A 281 8.67 3.57 -8.35
N ALA A 282 8.78 4.84 -7.97
CA ALA A 282 7.91 5.91 -8.47
C ALA A 282 7.99 6.07 -10.00
N ASN A 283 9.12 5.69 -10.62
CA ASN A 283 9.28 5.67 -12.07
C ASN A 283 8.62 4.45 -12.75
N ILE A 284 8.39 3.35 -12.00
CA ILE A 284 7.78 2.12 -12.54
C ILE A 284 6.26 2.24 -12.51
N PHE A 285 5.70 2.65 -11.38
CA PHE A 285 4.26 2.84 -11.20
C PHE A 285 3.97 4.30 -10.86
N PRO A 286 3.29 5.06 -11.74
CA PRO A 286 3.00 6.46 -11.49
C PRO A 286 1.94 6.60 -10.38
N SER A 287 2.39 6.76 -9.16
CA SER A 287 1.57 7.05 -7.98
C SER A 287 1.84 8.47 -7.51
N ARG A 288 0.86 9.35 -7.64
CA ARG A 288 0.99 10.75 -7.18
C ARG A 288 1.32 10.87 -5.70
N LEU A 289 0.80 9.95 -4.89
CA LEU A 289 1.09 9.93 -3.46
C LEU A 289 2.56 9.59 -3.22
N LEU A 290 3.10 8.56 -3.88
CA LEU A 290 4.49 8.16 -3.75
C LEU A 290 5.44 9.25 -4.28
N GLU A 291 5.14 9.84 -5.43
CA GLU A 291 5.91 10.95 -6.00
C GLU A 291 5.98 12.14 -5.04
N MET A 292 4.87 12.47 -4.39
CA MET A 292 4.80 13.56 -3.42
C MET A 292 5.59 13.23 -2.15
N GLU A 293 5.49 12.00 -1.63
CA GLU A 293 6.26 11.56 -0.45
C GLU A 293 7.77 11.65 -0.72
N VAL A 294 8.21 11.18 -1.89
CA VAL A 294 9.61 11.32 -2.31
C VAL A 294 10.01 12.79 -2.41
N ALA A 295 9.21 13.62 -3.08
CA ALA A 295 9.52 15.03 -3.25
C ALA A 295 9.59 15.79 -1.91
N HIS A 296 8.78 15.40 -0.93
CA HIS A 296 8.77 16.01 0.39
C HIS A 296 10.00 15.65 1.22
N HIS A 297 10.38 14.38 1.22
CA HIS A 297 11.45 13.88 2.09
C HIS A 297 12.85 13.98 1.48
N PHE A 298 12.96 13.90 0.16
CA PHE A 298 14.25 13.83 -0.53
C PHE A 298 15.20 15.00 -0.20
N PRO A 299 14.78 16.29 -0.24
CA PRO A 299 15.71 17.39 0.02
C PRO A 299 16.32 17.35 1.41
N LEU A 300 15.51 17.04 2.43
CA LEU A 300 15.94 17.00 3.83
C LEU A 300 16.91 15.86 4.11
N ILE A 301 16.55 14.66 3.66
CA ILE A 301 17.32 13.44 3.93
C ILE A 301 18.60 13.43 3.09
N ASN A 302 18.54 13.85 1.82
CA ASN A 302 19.72 13.94 0.96
C ASN A 302 20.75 14.94 1.52
N THR A 303 20.32 16.12 1.93
CA THR A 303 21.21 17.12 2.53
C THR A 303 21.90 16.57 3.79
N LYS A 304 21.14 15.88 4.65
CA LYS A 304 21.71 15.30 5.88
C LYS A 304 22.68 14.15 5.57
N TYR A 305 22.34 13.33 4.59
CA TYR A 305 23.22 12.23 4.12
C TYR A 305 24.54 12.79 3.58
N GLU A 306 24.51 13.80 2.71
CA GLU A 306 25.71 14.41 2.14
C GLU A 306 26.62 15.02 3.20
N VAL A 307 26.04 15.67 4.22
CA VAL A 307 26.80 16.22 5.35
C VAL A 307 27.49 15.11 6.15
N ASN A 308 26.78 14.00 6.42
CA ASN A 308 27.36 12.85 7.11
C ASN A 308 28.50 12.21 6.32
N GLU A 309 28.32 12.03 5.01
CA GLU A 309 29.35 11.46 4.13
C GLU A 309 30.60 12.35 4.04
N ALA A 310 30.41 13.68 3.94
CA ALA A 310 31.52 14.62 3.96
C ALA A 310 32.29 14.58 5.30
N TYR A 311 31.57 14.40 6.40
CA TYR A 311 32.19 14.25 7.72
C TYR A 311 32.99 12.94 7.84
N LYS A 312 32.41 11.79 7.42
CA LYS A 312 33.10 10.48 7.39
C LYS A 312 34.41 10.54 6.60
N ARG A 313 34.35 11.06 5.34
CA ARG A 313 35.54 11.22 4.48
C ARG A 313 36.63 12.06 5.11
N ARG A 314 36.25 13.13 5.85
CA ARG A 314 37.22 13.96 6.55
C ARG A 314 37.88 13.24 7.73
N MET A 315 37.13 12.41 8.45
CA MET A 315 37.66 11.61 9.55
C MET A 315 38.61 10.51 9.04
N ASP A 316 38.28 9.86 7.92
CA ASP A 316 39.10 8.80 7.29
C ASP A 316 40.42 9.34 6.71
N SER A 317 40.50 10.65 6.47
CA SER A 317 41.70 11.32 5.93
C SER A 317 42.63 11.89 7.00
N MET A 318 42.27 11.81 8.26
CA MET A 318 43.08 12.26 9.43
C MET A 318 43.83 11.12 10.09
#